data_d2d84acab06e154947a47a2481e9aac9
#
_entry.id   d2d84acab06e154947a47a2481e9aac9
#
_cell.length_a   1.000
_cell.length_b   1.000
_cell.length_c   1.000
_cell.angle_alpha   90.00
_cell.angle_beta   90.00
_cell.angle_gamma   90.00
#
_symmetry.space_group_name_H-M   'P 1'
#
loop_
_entity.id
_entity.type
_entity.pdbx_description
1 polymer ?
#
loop_
_entity_poly.entity_id
_entity_poly.type
_entity_poly.pdbx_seq_one_letter_code
_entity_poly.pdbx_strand_id
1 'polypeptide(L)'
;MNKAVLSNRIYLNVNDELVETLEKTLTYEIEQKTGNPLDSNVLIIRNATRIKYDLYSIPSGRTDLIPEEYVLVDKQVKIPANFPEFRFELRPSQQEIFDKVTGSCLINAPVSYGKTFLGLALAAKMGYKTLVIVHTIALRDQWAKEVE
;
A
#
# COMPACT_ATOMS: atom_id res chain seq x y z
N MET A 1 21.81 -2.86 18.09
CA MET A 1 20.69 -3.54 17.43
C MET A 1 20.04 -2.55 16.48
N ASN A 2 20.11 -2.81 15.19
CA ASN A 2 19.59 -1.92 14.18
C ASN A 2 18.05 -1.89 14.23
N LYS A 3 17.45 -0.71 13.98
CA LYS A 3 15.99 -0.53 14.02
C LYS A 3 15.48 -0.07 12.68
N ALA A 4 14.40 -0.67 12.23
CA ALA A 4 13.56 -0.17 11.15
C ALA A 4 12.25 0.36 11.75
N VAL A 5 11.88 1.59 11.45
CA VAL A 5 10.68 2.23 12.00
C VAL A 5 9.62 2.29 10.92
N LEU A 6 8.52 1.58 11.13
CA LEU A 6 7.34 1.61 10.28
C LEU A 6 6.40 2.74 10.71
N SER A 7 6.12 3.66 9.81
CA SER A 7 5.07 4.67 9.93
C SER A 7 4.32 4.83 8.60
N ASN A 8 4.27 6.01 7.98
CA ASN A 8 3.81 6.18 6.59
C ASN A 8 4.75 5.51 5.56
N ARG A 9 6.01 5.36 5.92
CA ARG A 9 7.06 4.62 5.21
C ARG A 9 7.86 3.82 6.24
N ILE A 10 8.76 2.96 5.78
CA ILE A 10 9.76 2.32 6.64
C ILE A 10 11.02 3.18 6.60
N TYR A 11 11.52 3.56 7.77
CA TYR A 11 12.76 4.30 7.94
C TYR A 11 13.80 3.39 8.60
N LEU A 12 14.97 3.28 7.99
CA LEU A 12 16.06 2.42 8.49
C LEU A 12 17.42 3.05 8.19
N ASN A 13 18.36 2.83 9.08
CA ASN A 13 19.75 3.16 8.82
C ASN A 13 20.36 2.08 7.93
N VAL A 14 21.19 2.47 6.98
CA VAL A 14 21.71 1.59 5.94
C VAL A 14 23.23 1.71 5.84
N ASN A 15 23.89 0.63 5.44
CA ASN A 15 25.25 0.63 4.95
C ASN A 15 25.27 0.71 3.41
N ASP A 16 26.44 0.85 2.80
CA ASP A 16 26.56 1.01 1.34
C ASP A 16 26.00 -0.19 0.56
N GLU A 17 26.16 -1.41 1.05
CA GLU A 17 25.65 -2.63 0.42
C GLU A 17 24.12 -2.66 0.38
N LEU A 18 23.49 -2.28 1.52
CA LEU A 18 22.04 -2.21 1.60
C LEU A 18 21.49 -1.07 0.75
N VAL A 19 22.20 0.07 0.65
CA VAL A 19 21.84 1.16 -0.26
C VAL A 19 21.74 0.67 -1.68
N GLU A 20 22.77 0.00 -2.18
CA GLU A 20 22.81 -0.53 -3.56
C GLU A 20 21.64 -1.48 -3.81
N THR A 21 21.38 -2.37 -2.86
CA THR A 21 20.27 -3.33 -2.93
C THR A 21 18.90 -2.63 -2.99
N LEU A 22 18.67 -1.63 -2.12
CA LEU A 22 17.41 -0.89 -2.07
C LEU A 22 17.20 -0.05 -3.33
N GLU A 23 18.22 0.66 -3.78
CA GLU A 23 18.14 1.50 -4.97
C GLU A 23 17.90 0.65 -6.23
N LYS A 24 18.58 -0.47 -6.39
CA LYS A 24 18.36 -1.41 -7.48
C LYS A 24 16.96 -2.01 -7.47
N THR A 25 16.49 -2.45 -6.30
CA THR A 25 15.19 -3.15 -6.16
C THR A 25 14.00 -2.19 -6.26
N LEU A 26 14.18 -0.94 -5.85
CA LEU A 26 13.10 0.05 -5.76
C LEU A 26 13.18 1.15 -6.82
N THR A 27 14.01 0.98 -7.84
CA THR A 27 14.04 1.82 -9.04
C THR A 27 13.35 1.10 -10.19
N TYR A 28 12.37 1.76 -10.79
CA TYR A 28 11.57 1.25 -11.89
C TYR A 28 11.70 2.16 -13.10
N GLU A 29 11.87 1.57 -14.26
CA GLU A 29 11.84 2.25 -15.55
C GLU A 29 10.51 1.97 -16.25
N ILE A 30 9.78 3.02 -16.60
CA ILE A 30 8.51 2.92 -17.31
C ILE A 30 8.66 3.62 -18.65
N GLU A 31 8.54 2.85 -19.74
CA GLU A 31 8.46 3.43 -21.08
C GLU A 31 7.12 4.11 -21.28
N GLN A 32 7.13 5.41 -21.43
CA GLN A 32 5.94 6.17 -21.85
C GLN A 32 5.91 6.22 -23.37
N LYS A 33 4.95 5.53 -23.98
CA LYS A 33 4.67 5.67 -25.41
C LYS A 33 4.05 7.06 -25.63
N THR A 34 4.85 7.98 -26.14
CA THR A 34 4.33 9.21 -26.74
C THR A 34 3.63 8.82 -28.04
N GLY A 35 2.60 9.57 -28.46
CA GLY A 35 1.84 9.27 -29.69
C GLY A 35 2.68 9.30 -31.00
N ASN A 36 3.98 9.54 -30.90
CA ASN A 36 4.96 9.46 -31.97
C ASN A 36 5.81 8.18 -31.79
N PRO A 37 5.80 7.23 -32.77
CA PRO A 37 6.55 5.97 -32.67
C PRO A 37 8.08 6.11 -32.50
N LEU A 38 8.62 7.29 -32.75
CA LEU A 38 10.05 7.59 -32.66
C LEU A 38 10.46 8.26 -31.33
N ASP A 39 9.49 8.59 -30.45
CA ASP A 39 9.73 9.23 -29.18
C ASP A 39 9.30 8.31 -28.04
N SER A 40 10.24 7.61 -27.42
CA SER A 40 10.04 6.90 -26.14
C SER A 40 10.68 7.71 -25.02
N ASN A 41 9.85 8.25 -24.13
CA ASN A 41 10.35 8.82 -22.88
C ASN A 41 10.39 7.71 -21.80
N VAL A 42 11.55 7.54 -21.18
CA VAL A 42 11.69 6.64 -20.02
C VAL A 42 11.47 7.45 -18.74
N LEU A 43 10.44 7.11 -17.99
CA LEU A 43 10.20 7.63 -16.66
C LEU A 43 10.90 6.73 -15.63
N ILE A 44 11.85 7.30 -14.88
CA ILE A 44 12.52 6.59 -13.79
C ILE A 44 11.83 6.94 -12.48
N ILE A 45 11.25 5.94 -11.83
CA ILE A 45 10.63 6.06 -10.50
C ILE A 45 11.56 5.45 -9.46
N ARG A 46 11.99 6.26 -8.48
CA ARG A 46 12.80 5.83 -7.35
C ARG A 46 11.96 5.82 -6.07
N ASN A 47 11.73 4.65 -5.51
CA ASN A 47 10.96 4.48 -4.28
C ASN A 47 11.82 4.32 -3.01
N ALA A 48 13.13 4.12 -3.14
CA ALA A 48 14.08 4.32 -2.06
C ALA A 48 14.46 5.80 -2.02
N THR A 49 14.33 6.44 -0.86
CA THR A 49 14.62 7.87 -0.70
C THR A 49 15.61 8.07 0.43
N ARG A 50 16.74 8.67 0.14
CA ARG A 50 17.74 9.07 1.13
C ARG A 50 17.21 10.28 1.92
N ILE A 51 17.10 10.15 3.23
CA ILE A 51 16.67 11.23 4.15
C ILE A 51 17.89 11.94 4.74
N LYS A 52 18.91 11.17 5.13
CA LYS A 52 20.21 11.63 5.62
C LYS A 52 21.29 10.69 5.09
N TYR A 53 22.55 10.92 5.50
CA TYR A 53 23.69 10.13 5.03
C TYR A 53 23.47 8.61 5.11
N ASP A 54 23.01 8.13 6.26
CA ASP A 54 22.81 6.71 6.58
C ASP A 54 21.33 6.34 6.78
N LEU A 55 20.40 7.28 6.63
CA LEU A 55 18.97 7.07 6.85
C LEU A 55 18.22 7.07 5.54
N TYR A 56 17.59 5.96 5.22
CA TYR A 56 16.72 5.79 4.05
C TYR A 56 15.27 5.56 4.45
N SER A 57 14.36 5.90 3.54
CA SER A 57 12.95 5.51 3.61
C SER A 57 12.56 4.68 2.40
N ILE A 58 11.82 3.60 2.66
CA ILE A 58 11.25 2.70 1.65
C ILE A 58 9.73 2.58 1.82
N PRO A 59 8.98 2.08 0.81
CA PRO A 59 7.54 1.89 0.93
C PRO A 59 7.17 1.00 2.12
N SER A 60 6.11 1.37 2.84
CA SER A 60 5.65 0.67 4.06
C SER A 60 5.28 -0.80 3.84
N GLY A 61 4.90 -1.17 2.61
CA GLY A 61 4.59 -2.56 2.26
C GLY A 61 5.81 -3.44 1.94
N ARG A 62 7.03 -2.90 1.96
CA ARG A 62 8.25 -3.62 1.59
C ARG A 62 9.06 -4.05 2.83
N THR A 63 8.38 -4.68 3.77
CA THR A 63 9.02 -5.28 4.96
C THR A 63 9.97 -6.43 4.61
N ASP A 64 9.80 -7.04 3.45
CA ASP A 64 10.67 -8.06 2.85
C ASP A 64 12.11 -7.57 2.58
N LEU A 65 12.30 -6.25 2.49
CA LEU A 65 13.62 -5.63 2.27
C LEU A 65 14.33 -5.21 3.56
N ILE A 66 13.75 -5.49 4.72
CA ILE A 66 14.37 -5.21 6.01
C ILE A 66 15.27 -6.40 6.36
N PRO A 67 16.58 -6.20 6.56
CA PRO A 67 17.46 -7.30 6.95
C PRO A 67 17.04 -7.93 8.28
N GLU A 68 17.28 -9.24 8.45
CA GLU A 68 16.85 -10.02 9.62
C GLU A 68 17.42 -9.49 10.94
N GLU A 69 18.59 -8.86 10.90
CA GLU A 69 19.22 -8.27 12.09
C GLU A 69 18.56 -6.98 12.58
N TYR A 70 17.56 -6.45 11.85
CA TYR A 70 16.81 -5.26 12.24
C TYR A 70 15.57 -5.62 13.04
N VAL A 71 15.29 -4.82 14.06
CA VAL A 71 14.00 -4.86 14.75
C VAL A 71 13.04 -3.89 14.12
N LEU A 72 11.92 -4.41 13.61
CA LEU A 72 10.83 -3.58 13.11
C LEU A 72 10.03 -3.00 14.28
N VAL A 73 10.00 -1.68 14.37
CA VAL A 73 9.22 -0.93 15.36
C VAL A 73 8.04 -0.28 14.67
N ASP A 74 6.83 -0.77 14.90
CA ASP A 74 5.60 -0.16 14.35
C ASP A 74 5.23 1.11 15.14
N LYS A 75 5.26 2.25 14.46
CA LYS A 75 4.82 3.57 14.95
C LYS A 75 3.66 4.13 14.12
N GLN A 76 2.92 3.29 13.43
CA GLN A 76 1.74 3.72 12.70
C GLN A 76 0.67 4.22 13.67
N VAL A 77 0.11 5.38 13.38
CA VAL A 77 -1.02 5.94 14.13
C VAL A 77 -2.30 5.34 13.58
N LYS A 78 -2.92 4.45 14.35
CA LYS A 78 -4.20 3.82 14.03
C LYS A 78 -5.29 4.50 14.87
N ILE A 79 -6.19 5.24 14.24
CA ILE A 79 -7.28 5.94 14.92
C ILE A 79 -8.50 5.02 14.90
N PRO A 80 -8.97 4.50 16.06
CA PRO A 80 -10.15 3.66 16.10
C PRO A 80 -11.39 4.37 15.53
N ALA A 81 -12.25 3.62 14.87
CA ALA A 81 -13.52 4.08 14.36
C ALA A 81 -14.59 3.01 14.61
N ASN A 82 -15.76 3.45 15.03
CA ASN A 82 -16.90 2.57 15.14
C ASN A 82 -17.59 2.50 13.78
N PHE A 83 -17.73 1.31 13.26
CA PHE A 83 -18.51 1.04 12.06
C PHE A 83 -19.88 0.50 12.46
N PRO A 84 -20.95 0.82 11.72
CA PRO A 84 -22.25 0.19 11.91
C PRO A 84 -22.13 -1.31 11.65
N GLU A 85 -23.07 -2.09 12.19
CA GLU A 85 -23.12 -3.51 11.91
C GLU A 85 -23.30 -3.76 10.42
N PHE A 86 -22.45 -4.65 9.88
CA PHE A 86 -22.46 -4.96 8.47
C PHE A 86 -23.68 -5.83 8.13
N ARG A 87 -24.63 -5.26 7.40
CA ARG A 87 -25.95 -5.87 7.15
C ARG A 87 -26.00 -6.88 6.01
N PHE A 88 -24.89 -7.10 5.33
CA PHE A 88 -24.84 -7.92 4.12
C PHE A 88 -23.89 -9.09 4.29
N GLU A 89 -24.21 -10.20 3.66
CA GLU A 89 -23.33 -11.36 3.60
C GLU A 89 -22.34 -11.25 2.44
N LEU A 90 -21.08 -11.57 2.73
CA LEU A 90 -20.06 -11.70 1.72
C LEU A 90 -20.30 -12.96 0.89
N ARG A 91 -20.11 -12.88 -0.42
CA ARG A 91 -20.09 -14.08 -1.26
C ARG A 91 -18.94 -14.99 -0.84
N PRO A 92 -19.01 -16.32 -1.03
CA PRO A 92 -17.95 -17.23 -0.59
C PRO A 92 -16.54 -16.81 -1.03
N SER A 93 -16.39 -16.37 -2.29
CA SER A 93 -15.10 -15.89 -2.80
C SER A 93 -14.63 -14.58 -2.15
N GLN A 94 -15.54 -13.70 -1.75
CA GLN A 94 -15.24 -12.47 -1.01
C GLN A 94 -14.87 -12.79 0.44
N GLN A 95 -15.57 -13.76 1.05
CA GLN A 95 -15.27 -14.22 2.40
C GLN A 95 -13.86 -14.79 2.50
N GLU A 96 -13.43 -15.57 1.51
CA GLU A 96 -12.06 -16.10 1.47
C GLU A 96 -11.00 -15.00 1.48
N ILE A 97 -11.20 -13.92 0.70
CA ILE A 97 -10.29 -12.77 0.71
C ILE A 97 -10.37 -12.02 2.05
N PHE A 98 -11.60 -11.79 2.55
CA PHE A 98 -11.83 -11.11 3.81
C PHE A 98 -11.11 -11.80 4.97
N ASP A 99 -11.14 -13.12 5.04
CA ASP A 99 -10.49 -13.90 6.10
C ASP A 99 -8.97 -13.80 6.02
N LYS A 100 -8.41 -13.86 4.81
CA LYS A 100 -6.96 -13.81 4.56
C LYS A 100 -6.32 -12.45 4.81
N VAL A 101 -7.07 -11.35 4.64
CA VAL A 101 -6.52 -10.00 4.80
C VAL A 101 -6.34 -9.66 6.27
N THR A 102 -5.09 -9.54 6.69
CA THR A 102 -4.69 -9.13 8.05
C THR A 102 -3.83 -7.87 8.08
N GLY A 103 -3.41 -7.37 6.91
CA GLY A 103 -2.53 -6.20 6.78
C GLY A 103 -2.52 -5.67 5.35
N SER A 104 -1.46 -4.96 5.00
CA SER A 104 -1.28 -4.40 3.65
C SER A 104 -1.25 -5.48 2.59
N CYS A 105 -2.10 -5.35 1.57
CA CYS A 105 -2.20 -6.32 0.48
C CYS A 105 -2.63 -5.66 -0.83
N LEU A 106 -2.44 -6.38 -1.94
CA LEU A 106 -3.01 -6.06 -3.24
C LEU A 106 -4.11 -7.09 -3.54
N ILE A 107 -5.34 -6.60 -3.74
CA ILE A 107 -6.48 -7.43 -4.13
C ILE A 107 -6.71 -7.25 -5.63
N ASN A 108 -6.36 -8.27 -6.42
CA ASN A 108 -6.67 -8.31 -7.84
C ASN A 108 -8.00 -9.04 -8.05
N ALA A 109 -9.04 -8.29 -8.41
CA ALA A 109 -10.38 -8.83 -8.60
C ALA A 109 -11.00 -8.30 -9.92
N PRO A 110 -11.76 -9.13 -10.67
CA PRO A 110 -12.37 -8.75 -11.93
C PRO A 110 -13.42 -7.63 -11.76
N VAL A 111 -13.87 -7.09 -12.88
CA VAL A 111 -14.99 -6.15 -12.90
C VAL A 111 -16.25 -6.84 -12.33
N SER A 112 -17.10 -6.09 -11.65
CA SER A 112 -18.33 -6.59 -11.01
C SER A 112 -18.13 -7.60 -9.87
N TYR A 113 -16.90 -7.76 -9.38
CA TYR A 113 -16.62 -8.60 -8.22
C TYR A 113 -17.23 -8.07 -6.91
N GLY A 114 -17.57 -6.78 -6.85
CA GLY A 114 -18.00 -6.10 -5.63
C GLY A 114 -16.83 -5.59 -4.79
N LYS A 115 -15.80 -5.03 -5.45
CA LYS A 115 -14.59 -4.50 -4.79
C LYS A 115 -14.90 -3.43 -3.75
N THR A 116 -15.86 -2.54 -4.05
CA THR A 116 -16.29 -1.48 -3.13
C THR A 116 -16.84 -2.08 -1.85
N PHE A 117 -17.75 -3.03 -1.99
CA PHE A 117 -18.38 -3.74 -0.88
C PHE A 117 -17.34 -4.50 -0.03
N LEU A 118 -16.44 -5.25 -0.66
CA LEU A 118 -15.36 -5.93 0.04
C LEU A 118 -14.42 -4.95 0.76
N GLY A 119 -14.13 -3.81 0.13
CA GLY A 119 -13.32 -2.76 0.73
C GLY A 119 -13.95 -2.15 1.99
N LEU A 120 -15.26 -1.92 1.97
CA LEU A 120 -16.02 -1.44 3.15
C LEU A 120 -16.04 -2.50 4.26
N ALA A 121 -16.25 -3.78 3.91
CA ALA A 121 -16.19 -4.87 4.87
C ALA A 121 -14.81 -4.98 5.53
N LEU A 122 -13.74 -4.85 4.76
CA LEU A 122 -12.36 -4.84 5.27
C LEU A 122 -12.09 -3.62 6.17
N ALA A 123 -12.59 -2.43 5.80
CA ALA A 123 -12.48 -1.24 6.64
C ALA A 123 -13.16 -1.44 8.01
N ALA A 124 -14.37 -2.01 8.01
CA ALA A 124 -15.09 -2.36 9.23
C ALA A 124 -14.35 -3.43 10.07
N LYS A 125 -13.81 -4.47 9.41
CA LYS A 125 -12.97 -5.50 10.08
C LYS A 125 -11.76 -4.88 10.77
N MET A 126 -11.09 -3.94 10.12
CA MET A 126 -9.91 -3.28 10.69
C MET A 126 -10.26 -2.34 11.85
N GLY A 127 -11.45 -1.76 11.88
CA GLY A 127 -11.92 -0.91 12.97
C GLY A 127 -11.20 0.43 13.10
N TYR A 128 -10.60 0.95 12.02
CA TYR A 128 -9.89 2.21 12.02
C TYR A 128 -10.48 3.20 11.02
N LYS A 129 -10.27 4.50 11.28
CA LYS A 129 -10.57 5.54 10.29
C LYS A 129 -9.89 5.21 8.97
N THR A 130 -10.69 5.09 7.93
CA THR A 130 -10.26 4.64 6.60
C THR A 130 -10.35 5.79 5.62
N LEU A 131 -9.29 6.00 4.84
CA LEU A 131 -9.24 6.92 3.70
C LEU A 131 -9.30 6.11 2.41
N VAL A 132 -10.31 6.37 1.59
CA VAL A 132 -10.44 5.78 0.25
C VAL A 132 -9.93 6.79 -0.78
N ILE A 133 -8.94 6.37 -1.59
CA ILE A 133 -8.36 7.18 -2.66
C ILE A 133 -8.79 6.60 -4.00
N VAL A 134 -9.43 7.40 -4.82
CA VAL A 134 -9.90 7.03 -6.16
C VAL A 134 -9.48 8.07 -7.19
N HIS A 135 -9.35 7.67 -8.44
CA HIS A 135 -8.81 8.51 -9.51
C HIS A 135 -9.88 9.27 -10.33
N THR A 136 -11.18 9.03 -10.07
CA THR A 136 -12.27 9.74 -10.74
C THR A 136 -13.35 10.17 -9.77
N ILE A 137 -14.05 11.27 -10.12
CA ILE A 137 -15.21 11.79 -9.38
C ILE A 137 -16.34 10.75 -9.35
N ALA A 138 -16.59 10.07 -10.47
CA ALA A 138 -17.62 9.04 -10.54
C ALA A 138 -17.42 7.90 -9.56
N LEU A 139 -16.16 7.45 -9.39
CA LEU A 139 -15.82 6.44 -8.36
C LEU A 139 -15.98 6.99 -6.95
N ARG A 140 -15.61 8.26 -6.70
CA ARG A 140 -15.85 8.89 -5.40
C ARG A 140 -17.33 8.87 -5.04
N ASP A 141 -18.18 9.28 -5.98
CA ASP A 141 -19.63 9.36 -5.76
C ASP A 141 -20.25 7.97 -5.58
N GLN A 142 -19.72 6.96 -6.30
CA GLN A 142 -20.11 5.57 -6.09
C GLN A 142 -19.76 5.10 -4.66
N TRP A 143 -18.54 5.33 -4.19
CA TRP A 143 -18.13 4.96 -2.84
C TRP A 143 -18.96 5.68 -1.77
N ALA A 144 -19.25 6.98 -1.96
CA ALA A 144 -20.09 7.75 -1.03
C ALA A 144 -21.49 7.14 -0.87
N LYS A 145 -22.13 6.73 -1.98
CA LYS A 145 -23.46 6.09 -1.95
C LYS A 145 -23.48 4.72 -1.27
N GLU A 146 -22.38 3.99 -1.33
CA GLU A 146 -22.29 2.66 -0.70
C GLU A 146 -22.04 2.75 0.82
N VAL A 147 -21.67 3.92 1.33
CA VAL A 147 -21.41 4.18 2.75
C VAL A 147 -22.66 4.66 3.48
N GLU A 148 -23.64 5.23 2.77
CA GLU A 148 -24.94 5.67 3.30
C GLU A 148 -25.87 4.48 3.59
#